data_bfbbb71a503d89314f1400e291b3d02c
#
_entry.id   bfbbb71a503d89314f1400e291b3d02c
#
_cell.length_a   1.000
_cell.length_b   1.000
_cell.length_c   1.000
_cell.angle_alpha   90.00
_cell.angle_beta   90.00
_cell.angle_gamma   90.00
#
_symmetry.space_group_name_H-M   'P 1'
#
loop_
_entity.id
_entity.type
_entity.pdbx_description
1 polymer ?
#
loop_
_entity_poly.entity_id
_entity_poly.type
_entity_poly.pdbx_seq_one_letter_code
_entity_poly.pdbx_strand_id
1 'polypeptide(L)'
;MQKGTGGRSNTAAAHTGKTELANSVNQLRLGTEHDYYNSGVLLMDLDWGRKEISPEQIFRYVEQHSKALILPVQDILNALYGEKTLPLEDAIWNYDARNSSSYLLRSGGVYDMQWVMQHTAILHFCGREKPWKPGYIHRFGILYQHYMQLARRGWQICL
;
A
#
# COMPACT_ATOMS: atom_id res chain seq x y z
N MET A 1 34.03 -5.78 7.43
CA MET A 1 33.68 -7.21 7.31
C MET A 1 32.16 -7.30 7.26
N GLN A 2 31.61 -7.31 6.05
CA GLN A 2 30.18 -7.46 5.81
C GLN A 2 29.84 -8.95 5.91
N LYS A 3 28.96 -9.30 6.83
CA LYS A 3 28.25 -10.59 6.79
C LYS A 3 26.93 -10.37 6.06
N GLY A 4 26.95 -10.60 4.76
CA GLY A 4 25.74 -10.73 3.99
C GLY A 4 25.08 -12.06 4.29
N THR A 5 24.02 -12.04 5.07
CA THR A 5 23.03 -13.12 5.08
C THR A 5 22.01 -12.77 4.01
N GLY A 6 22.26 -13.29 2.80
CA GLY A 6 21.35 -13.15 1.66
C GLY A 6 20.10 -14.00 1.85
N GLY A 7 19.23 -13.60 2.75
CA GLY A 7 17.84 -14.04 2.73
C GLY A 7 17.15 -13.27 1.61
N ARG A 8 16.77 -13.95 0.51
CA ARG A 8 15.95 -13.33 -0.52
C ARG A 8 14.62 -12.93 0.11
N SER A 9 14.36 -11.65 0.10
CA SER A 9 13.05 -11.12 0.49
C SER A 9 12.06 -11.50 -0.61
N ASN A 10 10.98 -12.15 -0.23
CA ASN A 10 10.08 -12.82 -1.17
C ASN A 10 8.76 -12.09 -1.38
N THR A 11 8.62 -10.94 -0.74
CA THR A 11 7.47 -10.04 -0.89
C THR A 11 7.97 -8.61 -0.96
N ALA A 12 7.37 -7.79 -1.79
CA ALA A 12 7.62 -6.36 -1.84
C ALA A 12 6.30 -5.60 -1.69
N ALA A 13 6.29 -4.61 -0.82
CA ALA A 13 5.13 -3.79 -0.53
C ALA A 13 5.51 -2.32 -0.39
N ALA A 14 4.61 -1.43 -0.76
CA ALA A 14 4.84 -0.01 -0.55
C ALA A 14 4.63 0.39 0.92
N HIS A 15 5.46 1.28 1.39
CA HIS A 15 5.30 1.93 2.68
C HIS A 15 3.95 2.67 2.72
N THR A 16 3.36 2.87 3.89
CA THR A 16 2.04 3.50 4.01
C THR A 16 2.00 4.99 3.71
N GLY A 17 3.14 5.64 3.41
CA GLY A 17 3.23 7.09 3.24
C GLY A 17 2.80 7.90 4.45
N LYS A 18 2.59 7.25 5.59
CA LYS A 18 2.23 7.88 6.85
C LYS A 18 3.46 8.48 7.51
N THR A 19 3.23 9.42 8.41
CA THR A 19 4.29 10.04 9.21
C THR A 19 5.06 8.99 10.02
N GLU A 20 6.30 9.28 10.38
CA GLU A 20 7.12 8.43 11.28
C GLU A 20 6.37 8.05 12.56
N LEU A 21 5.59 9.00 13.13
CA LEU A 21 4.77 8.75 14.30
C LEU A 21 3.75 7.63 14.05
N ALA A 22 3.07 7.63 12.91
CA ALA A 22 2.09 6.59 12.59
C ALA A 22 2.74 5.23 12.37
N ASN A 23 3.96 5.19 11.82
CA ASN A 23 4.76 3.99 11.69
C ASN A 23 5.12 3.43 13.08
N SER A 24 5.69 4.25 13.95
CA SER A 24 6.07 3.88 15.32
C SER A 24 4.90 3.37 16.16
N VAL A 25 3.73 4.00 16.05
CA VAL A 25 2.51 3.53 16.74
C VAL A 25 2.09 2.15 16.27
N ASN A 26 2.17 1.86 14.95
CA ASN A 26 1.83 0.54 14.42
C ASN A 26 2.87 -0.52 14.82
N GLN A 27 4.15 -0.18 14.80
CA GLN A 27 5.23 -1.05 15.29
C GLN A 27 4.99 -1.44 16.75
N LEU A 28 4.75 -0.45 17.62
CA LEU A 28 4.47 -0.71 19.03
C LEU A 28 3.22 -1.58 19.24
N ARG A 29 2.15 -1.29 18.51
CA ARG A 29 0.88 -2.03 18.61
C ARG A 29 1.00 -3.49 18.15
N LEU A 30 1.80 -3.76 17.12
CA LEU A 30 1.99 -5.10 16.57
C LEU A 30 3.19 -5.83 17.15
N GLY A 31 4.03 -5.15 17.95
CA GLY A 31 5.27 -5.70 18.49
C GLY A 31 6.32 -5.99 17.41
N THR A 32 6.41 -5.14 16.38
CA THR A 32 7.33 -5.31 15.24
C THR A 32 8.39 -4.21 15.24
N GLU A 33 9.55 -4.49 14.64
CA GLU A 33 10.66 -3.52 14.51
C GLU A 33 10.80 -2.97 13.07
N HIS A 34 10.17 -3.61 12.10
CA HIS A 34 10.20 -3.20 10.70
C HIS A 34 9.12 -2.14 10.39
N ASP A 35 9.23 -1.48 9.25
CA ASP A 35 8.25 -0.54 8.75
C ASP A 35 6.87 -1.18 8.53
N TYR A 36 5.83 -0.38 8.72
CA TYR A 36 4.45 -0.82 8.54
C TYR A 36 4.03 -0.64 7.06
N TYR A 37 3.87 -1.74 6.35
CA TYR A 37 3.56 -1.78 4.92
C TYR A 37 2.06 -1.75 4.63
N ASN A 38 1.72 -1.18 3.49
CA ASN A 38 0.35 -1.18 2.96
C ASN A 38 0.06 -2.48 2.21
N SER A 39 -1.11 -3.06 2.44
CA SER A 39 -1.54 -4.31 1.78
C SER A 39 -2.30 -4.08 0.46
N GLY A 40 -2.44 -2.83 0.01
CA GLY A 40 -3.21 -2.51 -1.20
C GLY A 40 -2.48 -2.82 -2.50
N VAL A 41 -1.14 -2.79 -2.48
CA VAL A 41 -0.28 -3.16 -3.60
C VAL A 41 0.83 -4.05 -3.08
N LEU A 42 0.87 -5.29 -3.56
CA LEU A 42 1.84 -6.31 -3.16
C LEU A 42 2.45 -6.95 -4.40
N LEU A 43 3.76 -7.10 -4.41
CA LEU A 43 4.46 -8.00 -5.31
C LEU A 43 4.91 -9.21 -4.47
N MET A 44 4.43 -10.40 -4.82
CA MET A 44 4.65 -11.61 -4.03
C MET A 44 5.27 -12.70 -4.89
N ASP A 45 6.31 -13.34 -4.39
CA ASP A 45 6.78 -14.62 -4.91
C ASP A 45 5.77 -15.70 -4.53
N LEU A 46 5.07 -16.22 -5.52
CA LEU A 46 3.99 -17.19 -5.30
C LEU A 46 4.52 -18.56 -4.85
N ASP A 47 5.72 -18.94 -5.25
CA ASP A 47 6.31 -20.22 -4.83
C ASP A 47 6.75 -20.17 -3.37
N TRP A 48 7.28 -19.04 -2.94
CA TRP A 48 7.50 -18.76 -1.53
C TRP A 48 6.17 -18.73 -0.77
N GLY A 49 5.19 -17.99 -1.27
CA GLY A 49 3.88 -17.86 -0.62
C GLY A 49 3.20 -19.20 -0.38
N ARG A 50 3.24 -20.12 -1.34
CA ARG A 50 2.67 -21.47 -1.18
C ARG A 50 3.35 -22.30 -0.11
N LYS A 51 4.62 -22.03 0.19
CA LYS A 51 5.41 -22.79 1.19
C LYS A 51 5.33 -22.18 2.58
N GLU A 52 5.30 -20.85 2.67
CA GLU A 52 5.50 -20.14 3.93
C GLU A 52 4.21 -19.55 4.51
N ILE A 53 3.18 -19.30 3.67
CA ILE A 53 1.92 -18.76 4.15
C ILE A 53 1.03 -19.91 4.61
N SER A 54 0.80 -19.98 5.92
CA SER A 54 -0.08 -20.97 6.54
C SER A 54 -1.41 -20.34 6.93
N PRO A 55 -2.54 -20.79 6.38
CA PRO A 55 -3.87 -20.38 6.82
C PRO A 55 -4.09 -20.61 8.32
N GLU A 56 -3.59 -21.71 8.86
CA GLU A 56 -3.72 -22.05 10.28
C GLU A 56 -2.99 -21.04 11.17
N GLN A 57 -1.81 -20.57 10.75
CA GLN A 57 -1.06 -19.53 11.45
C GLN A 57 -1.82 -18.21 11.44
N ILE A 58 -2.40 -17.85 10.29
CA ILE A 58 -3.20 -16.64 10.14
C ILE A 58 -4.42 -16.70 11.06
N PHE A 59 -5.20 -17.77 11.02
CA PHE A 59 -6.39 -17.91 11.87
C PHE A 59 -6.04 -17.88 13.36
N ARG A 60 -4.99 -18.57 13.77
CA ARG A 60 -4.51 -18.55 15.16
C ARG A 60 -4.12 -17.14 15.59
N TYR A 61 -3.42 -16.40 14.74
CA TYR A 61 -3.05 -15.01 15.03
C TYR A 61 -4.28 -14.12 15.19
N VAL A 62 -5.29 -14.27 14.31
CA VAL A 62 -6.55 -13.52 14.40
C VAL A 62 -7.28 -13.84 15.72
N GLU A 63 -7.40 -15.11 16.10
CA GLU A 63 -8.05 -15.51 17.36
C GLU A 63 -7.39 -14.87 18.58
N GLN A 64 -6.05 -14.86 18.60
CA GLN A 64 -5.29 -14.32 19.71
C GLN A 64 -5.27 -12.78 19.78
N HIS A 65 -5.36 -12.09 18.63
CA HIS A 65 -5.13 -10.65 18.53
C HIS A 65 -6.33 -9.86 17.99
N SER A 66 -7.51 -10.47 17.86
CA SER A 66 -8.69 -9.86 17.21
C SER A 66 -9.02 -8.44 17.72
N LYS A 67 -8.84 -8.18 19.02
CA LYS A 67 -9.10 -6.87 19.64
C LYS A 67 -8.05 -5.80 19.29
N ALA A 68 -6.86 -6.20 18.90
CA ALA A 68 -5.76 -5.30 18.55
C ALA A 68 -5.74 -4.95 17.06
N LEU A 69 -6.48 -5.70 16.21
CA LEU A 69 -6.49 -5.49 14.76
C LEU A 69 -7.35 -4.26 14.40
N ILE A 70 -6.73 -3.26 13.78
CA ILE A 70 -7.41 -2.03 13.28
C ILE A 70 -7.68 -2.16 11.78
N LEU A 71 -6.69 -2.65 11.04
CA LEU A 71 -6.76 -2.95 9.61
C LEU A 71 -6.40 -4.43 9.40
N PRO A 72 -7.34 -5.36 9.63
CA PRO A 72 -7.02 -6.77 9.84
C PRO A 72 -6.07 -7.38 8.80
N VAL A 73 -6.36 -7.22 7.52
CA VAL A 73 -5.51 -7.78 6.44
C VAL A 73 -4.10 -7.18 6.47
N GLN A 74 -4.00 -5.87 6.65
CA GLN A 74 -2.73 -5.16 6.67
C GLN A 74 -1.95 -5.46 7.95
N ASP A 75 -2.63 -5.53 9.09
CA ASP A 75 -2.03 -5.84 10.39
C ASP A 75 -1.45 -7.26 10.40
N ILE A 76 -2.18 -8.23 9.86
CA ILE A 76 -1.73 -9.63 9.75
C ILE A 76 -0.51 -9.73 8.84
N LEU A 77 -0.53 -9.07 7.66
CA LEU A 77 0.60 -9.03 6.75
C LEU A 77 1.86 -8.54 7.46
N ASN A 78 1.75 -7.41 8.18
CA ASN A 78 2.88 -6.82 8.88
C ASN A 78 3.35 -7.69 10.04
N ALA A 79 2.44 -8.19 10.87
CA ALA A 79 2.81 -8.98 12.03
C ALA A 79 3.46 -10.33 11.70
N LEU A 80 3.01 -11.00 10.65
CA LEU A 80 3.49 -12.35 10.32
C LEU A 80 4.59 -12.36 9.24
N TYR A 81 4.59 -11.39 8.33
CA TYR A 81 5.44 -11.44 7.14
C TYR A 81 6.21 -10.15 6.87
N GLY A 82 6.05 -9.12 7.69
CA GLY A 82 6.65 -7.82 7.46
C GLY A 82 8.18 -7.84 7.43
N GLU A 83 8.85 -8.63 8.26
CA GLU A 83 10.30 -8.81 8.24
C GLU A 83 10.83 -9.39 6.91
N LYS A 84 9.98 -10.12 6.20
CA LYS A 84 10.29 -10.73 4.90
C LYS A 84 9.86 -9.86 3.72
N THR A 85 9.41 -8.64 4.01
CA THR A 85 8.88 -7.70 3.01
C THR A 85 9.93 -6.65 2.67
N LEU A 86 10.17 -6.44 1.37
CA LEU A 86 11.00 -5.35 0.87
C LEU A 86 10.15 -4.08 0.69
N PRO A 87 10.68 -2.91 1.09
CA PRO A 87 10.00 -1.65 0.81
C PRO A 87 10.02 -1.33 -0.69
N LEU A 88 8.89 -0.90 -1.22
CA LEU A 88 8.75 -0.26 -2.52
C LEU A 88 8.53 1.23 -2.32
N GLU A 89 9.03 2.05 -3.23
CA GLU A 89 8.78 3.50 -3.23
C GLU A 89 7.28 3.77 -3.43
N ASP A 90 6.62 4.23 -2.38
CA ASP A 90 5.16 4.44 -2.38
C ASP A 90 4.71 5.54 -3.34
N ALA A 91 5.54 6.56 -3.57
CA ALA A 91 5.24 7.62 -4.52
C ALA A 91 5.13 7.10 -5.97
N ILE A 92 5.79 5.99 -6.28
CA ILE A 92 5.75 5.35 -7.60
C ILE A 92 4.69 4.24 -7.64
N TRP A 93 4.77 3.30 -6.69
CA TRP A 93 4.05 2.04 -6.77
C TRP A 93 2.74 1.96 -5.98
N ASN A 94 2.46 2.96 -5.14
CA ASN A 94 1.23 2.98 -4.33
C ASN A 94 0.89 4.39 -3.83
N TYR A 95 0.89 5.37 -4.73
CA TYR A 95 0.62 6.76 -4.39
C TYR A 95 -0.81 6.92 -3.86
N ASP A 96 -0.96 7.31 -2.61
CA ASP A 96 -2.28 7.58 -2.03
C ASP A 96 -2.85 8.90 -2.56
N ALA A 97 -3.84 8.80 -3.42
CA ALA A 97 -4.47 9.93 -4.10
C ALA A 97 -5.05 11.00 -3.17
N ARG A 98 -5.28 10.68 -1.88
CA ARG A 98 -5.81 11.63 -0.88
C ARG A 98 -4.72 12.52 -0.28
N ASN A 99 -3.48 12.03 -0.25
CA ASN A 99 -2.38 12.59 0.53
C ASN A 99 -1.38 13.41 -0.29
N SER A 100 -1.80 13.99 -1.40
CA SER A 100 -0.91 14.74 -2.31
C SER A 100 -0.10 15.85 -1.61
N SER A 101 -0.71 16.55 -0.66
CA SER A 101 0.00 17.58 0.11
C SER A 101 1.10 17.00 1.01
N SER A 102 0.88 15.82 1.60
CA SER A 102 1.89 15.14 2.41
C SER A 102 3.08 14.67 1.56
N TYR A 103 2.82 14.14 0.37
CA TYR A 103 3.87 13.78 -0.59
C TYR A 103 4.71 14.99 -1.01
N LEU A 104 4.04 16.09 -1.35
CA LEU A 104 4.71 17.32 -1.73
C LEU A 104 5.62 17.84 -0.60
N LEU A 105 5.10 17.88 0.64
CA LEU A 105 5.85 18.36 1.81
C LEU A 105 7.05 17.48 2.13
N ARG A 106 6.90 16.15 2.22
CA ARG A 106 7.99 15.25 2.58
C ARG A 106 9.10 15.19 1.54
N SER A 107 8.79 15.49 0.28
CA SER A 107 9.76 15.54 -0.81
C SER A 107 10.42 16.92 -0.98
N GLY A 108 10.15 17.89 -0.11
CA GLY A 108 10.64 19.26 -0.28
C GLY A 108 10.12 19.95 -1.55
N GLY A 109 8.91 19.60 -1.99
CA GLY A 109 8.29 20.17 -3.18
C GLY A 109 8.49 19.40 -4.48
N VAL A 110 9.28 18.31 -4.47
CA VAL A 110 9.59 17.54 -5.68
C VAL A 110 8.39 16.76 -6.20
N TYR A 111 7.61 16.12 -5.33
CA TYR A 111 6.46 15.30 -5.74
C TYR A 111 5.23 16.15 -6.01
N ASP A 112 5.37 17.11 -6.93
CA ASP A 112 4.30 17.93 -7.43
C ASP A 112 3.39 17.14 -8.41
N MET A 113 2.37 17.81 -8.93
CA MET A 113 1.41 17.19 -9.86
C MET A 113 2.09 16.68 -11.14
N GLN A 114 3.05 17.44 -11.67
CA GLN A 114 3.76 17.06 -12.89
C GLN A 114 4.63 15.84 -12.65
N TRP A 115 5.36 15.80 -11.54
CA TRP A 115 6.15 14.65 -11.15
C TRP A 115 5.29 13.39 -11.00
N VAL A 116 4.15 13.50 -10.31
CA VAL A 116 3.22 12.37 -10.11
C VAL A 116 2.72 11.83 -11.45
N MET A 117 2.32 12.71 -12.37
CA MET A 117 1.83 12.30 -13.69
C MET A 117 2.90 11.62 -14.55
N GLN A 118 4.18 11.92 -14.32
CA GLN A 118 5.28 11.36 -15.10
C GLN A 118 5.87 10.08 -14.50
N HIS A 119 5.83 9.92 -13.17
CA HIS A 119 6.58 8.89 -12.46
C HIS A 119 5.71 7.89 -11.68
N THR A 120 4.49 8.26 -11.28
CA THR A 120 3.63 7.36 -10.52
C THR A 120 3.02 6.30 -11.44
N ALA A 121 3.35 5.05 -11.16
CA ALA A 121 2.82 3.90 -11.88
C ALA A 121 1.43 3.49 -11.38
N ILE A 122 1.21 3.55 -10.05
CA ILE A 122 -0.07 3.16 -9.44
C ILE A 122 -0.60 4.30 -8.58
N LEU A 123 -1.68 4.92 -9.04
CA LEU A 123 -2.44 5.90 -8.29
C LEU A 123 -3.56 5.19 -7.53
N HIS A 124 -3.41 5.07 -6.21
CA HIS A 124 -4.30 4.30 -5.37
C HIS A 124 -5.34 5.19 -4.68
N PHE A 125 -6.59 4.95 -4.95
CA PHE A 125 -7.71 5.63 -4.29
C PHE A 125 -8.07 4.91 -2.98
N CYS A 126 -7.24 5.12 -1.95
CA CYS A 126 -7.40 4.51 -0.63
C CYS A 126 -8.62 5.02 0.14
N GLY A 127 -9.02 4.29 1.17
CA GLY A 127 -10.03 4.72 2.14
C GLY A 127 -11.48 4.58 1.68
N ARG A 128 -12.39 5.21 2.43
CA ARG A 128 -13.85 5.08 2.24
C ARG A 128 -14.37 5.96 1.11
N GLU A 129 -13.76 7.11 0.90
CA GLU A 129 -14.10 8.02 -0.18
C GLU A 129 -13.52 7.50 -1.49
N LYS A 130 -14.37 7.36 -2.49
CA LYS A 130 -14.01 6.76 -3.76
C LYS A 130 -14.40 7.67 -4.93
N PRO A 131 -13.58 7.77 -5.99
CA PRO A 131 -13.82 8.69 -7.09
C PRO A 131 -15.06 8.38 -7.93
N TRP A 132 -15.67 7.21 -7.73
CA TRP A 132 -16.93 6.82 -8.36
C TRP A 132 -18.16 7.15 -7.49
N LYS A 133 -17.96 7.67 -6.28
CA LYS A 133 -19.04 8.11 -5.40
C LYS A 133 -19.28 9.61 -5.53
N PRO A 134 -20.54 10.07 -5.37
CA PRO A 134 -20.84 11.50 -5.30
C PRO A 134 -20.04 12.20 -4.20
N GLY A 135 -19.65 13.44 -4.42
CA GLY A 135 -18.97 14.26 -3.43
C GLY A 135 -17.45 14.00 -3.29
N TYR A 136 -16.82 13.21 -4.18
CA TYR A 136 -15.38 13.07 -4.18
C TYR A 136 -14.68 14.35 -4.62
N ILE A 137 -13.88 14.95 -3.73
CA ILE A 137 -13.27 16.28 -3.92
C ILE A 137 -11.75 16.27 -4.09
N HIS A 138 -11.10 15.09 -3.94
CA HIS A 138 -9.65 15.01 -4.09
C HIS A 138 -9.19 15.19 -5.53
N ARG A 139 -8.01 15.80 -5.71
CA ARG A 139 -7.45 16.25 -7.00
C ARG A 139 -7.53 15.22 -8.13
N PHE A 140 -7.19 13.96 -7.81
CA PHE A 140 -7.11 12.91 -8.82
C PHE A 140 -8.47 12.31 -9.23
N GLY A 141 -9.56 12.76 -8.64
CA GLY A 141 -10.92 12.32 -9.02
C GLY A 141 -11.22 12.59 -10.50
N ILE A 142 -10.72 13.71 -11.03
CA ILE A 142 -10.91 14.07 -12.43
C ILE A 142 -10.22 13.08 -13.39
N LEU A 143 -9.04 12.58 -13.01
CA LEU A 143 -8.32 11.59 -13.78
C LEU A 143 -9.10 10.25 -13.84
N TYR A 144 -9.63 9.81 -12.70
CA TYR A 144 -10.51 8.65 -12.65
C TYR A 144 -11.73 8.79 -13.56
N GLN A 145 -12.41 9.93 -13.49
CA GLN A 145 -13.60 10.21 -14.32
C GLN A 145 -13.26 10.21 -15.81
N HIS A 146 -12.10 10.75 -16.19
CA HIS A 146 -11.63 10.74 -17.57
C HIS A 146 -11.45 9.29 -18.08
N TYR A 147 -10.74 8.45 -17.36
CA TYR A 147 -10.55 7.05 -17.75
C TYR A 147 -11.86 6.25 -17.76
N MET A 148 -12.78 6.54 -16.84
CA MET A 148 -14.11 5.93 -16.87
C MET A 148 -14.91 6.32 -18.10
N GLN A 149 -14.81 7.57 -18.57
CA GLN A 149 -15.42 7.99 -19.83
C GLN A 149 -14.83 7.25 -21.03
N LEU A 150 -13.50 7.12 -21.08
CA LEU A 150 -12.83 6.38 -22.16
C LEU A 150 -13.26 4.91 -22.16
N ALA A 151 -13.30 4.27 -21.00
CA ALA A 151 -13.74 2.89 -20.87
C ALA A 151 -15.19 2.70 -21.35
N ARG A 152 -16.11 3.57 -20.94
CA ARG A 152 -17.51 3.51 -21.38
C ARG A 152 -17.66 3.69 -22.90
N ARG A 153 -16.89 4.59 -23.51
CA ARG A 153 -16.90 4.78 -24.97
C ARG A 153 -16.32 3.56 -25.69
N GLY A 154 -15.23 2.99 -25.18
CA GLY A 154 -14.63 1.79 -25.75
C GLY A 154 -15.57 0.57 -25.70
N TRP A 155 -16.29 0.38 -24.60
CA TRP A 155 -17.25 -0.72 -24.47
C TRP A 155 -18.52 -0.52 -25.30
N GLN A 156 -18.93 0.72 -25.58
CA GLN A 156 -20.07 1.00 -26.47
C GLN A 156 -19.75 0.75 -27.94
N ILE A 157 -18.49 0.74 -28.33
CA ILE A 157 -18.05 0.45 -29.70
C ILE A 157 -17.98 -1.07 -29.96
N CYS A 158 -17.91 -1.89 -28.89
CA CYS A 158 -17.88 -3.36 -28.96
C CYS A 158 -19.25 -4.03 -28.83
N LEU A 159 -20.34 -3.27 -28.70
CA LEU A 159 -21.72 -3.73 -28.69
C LEU A 159 -22.45 -3.28 -29.95
#